data_b003d1ebfe643a4632887502af5bcd1d
#
_entry.id   b003d1ebfe643a4632887502af5bcd1d
#
_cell.length_a   1.000
_cell.length_b   1.000
_cell.length_c   1.000
_cell.angle_alpha   90.00
_cell.angle_beta   90.00
_cell.angle_gamma   90.00
#
_symmetry.space_group_name_H-M   'P 1'
#
loop_
_entity.id
_entity.type
_entity.pdbx_description
1 polymer ?
#
loop_
_entity_poly.entity_id
_entity_poly.type
_entity_poly.pdbx_seq_one_letter_code
_entity_poly.pdbx_strand_id
1 'polypeptide(L)'
;MSTPRNRKPFFVILGLFFLPLALAFMVYYGSNWRPSGTTNKGDLISPAIPLPTVSLITAEGTATNERFLREDWSLVYLGNGNCEQVCKESLLKTRQAFQLLGKDMTRIKRVFLYSGAIVEPSYLNTEHVDLVKANIDDVSGQQLLASFPSSTIQPVLQAGKIYIVDPLGNLMMSYEPDVDPRHIYQDLKKLLNLSHIG
;
A
#
# COMPACT_ATOMS: atom_id res chain seq x y z
N MET A 1 24.70 23.20 -65.85
CA MET A 1 24.78 24.01 -64.63
C MET A 1 23.95 23.30 -63.57
N SER A 2 24.56 22.60 -62.60
CA SER A 2 23.85 21.96 -61.51
C SER A 2 23.69 22.97 -60.36
N THR A 3 22.45 23.36 -60.05
CA THR A 3 22.10 24.20 -58.89
C THR A 3 22.55 23.50 -57.62
N PRO A 4 23.28 24.15 -56.71
CA PRO A 4 23.69 23.54 -55.47
C PRO A 4 22.40 23.30 -54.62
N ARG A 5 22.12 22.01 -54.42
CA ARG A 5 20.97 21.57 -53.60
C ARG A 5 21.17 22.05 -52.15
N ASN A 6 20.41 23.03 -51.73
CA ASN A 6 20.46 23.61 -50.38
C ASN A 6 20.03 22.57 -49.36
N ARG A 7 20.98 22.00 -48.61
CA ARG A 7 20.75 20.97 -47.59
C ARG A 7 20.37 21.53 -46.20
N LYS A 8 20.33 22.88 -46.07
CA LYS A 8 19.99 23.54 -44.80
C LYS A 8 18.62 23.12 -44.23
N PRO A 9 17.52 23.05 -45.04
CA PRO A 9 16.23 22.65 -44.49
C PRO A 9 16.24 21.19 -43.95
N PHE A 10 17.02 20.30 -44.57
CA PHE A 10 17.14 18.94 -44.10
C PHE A 10 17.77 18.85 -42.68
N PHE A 11 18.86 19.59 -42.44
CA PHE A 11 19.51 19.60 -41.13
C PHE A 11 18.69 20.30 -40.07
N VAL A 12 17.87 21.30 -40.45
CA VAL A 12 16.95 21.97 -39.54
C VAL A 12 15.86 21.00 -39.07
N ILE A 13 15.26 20.23 -39.98
CA ILE A 13 14.26 19.23 -39.68
C ILE A 13 14.85 18.11 -38.81
N LEU A 14 16.06 17.62 -39.19
CA LEU A 14 16.76 16.60 -38.41
C LEU A 14 17.06 17.08 -36.98
N GLY A 15 17.56 18.32 -36.83
CA GLY A 15 17.82 18.94 -35.55
C GLY A 15 16.55 19.08 -34.69
N LEU A 16 15.44 19.53 -35.30
CA LEU A 16 14.14 19.68 -34.60
C LEU A 16 13.64 18.35 -34.06
N PHE A 17 13.91 17.25 -34.76
CA PHE A 17 13.47 15.91 -34.36
C PHE A 17 14.39 15.26 -33.31
N PHE A 18 15.70 15.37 -33.49
CA PHE A 18 16.67 14.70 -32.63
C PHE A 18 17.09 15.51 -31.40
N LEU A 19 16.98 16.86 -31.43
CA LEU A 19 17.39 17.71 -30.31
C LEU A 19 16.61 17.41 -29.02
N PRO A 20 15.25 17.34 -29.03
CA PRO A 20 14.49 17.02 -27.82
C PRO A 20 14.82 15.60 -27.29
N LEU A 21 15.06 14.64 -28.19
CA LEU A 21 15.45 13.29 -27.79
C LEU A 21 16.84 13.28 -27.13
N ALA A 22 17.80 13.98 -27.70
CA ALA A 22 19.16 14.09 -27.17
C ALA A 22 19.14 14.82 -25.80
N LEU A 23 18.34 15.89 -25.65
CA LEU A 23 18.17 16.58 -24.36
C LEU A 23 17.52 15.66 -23.31
N ALA A 24 16.48 14.92 -23.68
CA ALA A 24 15.86 13.96 -22.78
C ALA A 24 16.85 12.87 -22.33
N PHE A 25 17.67 12.36 -23.24
CA PHE A 25 18.72 11.40 -22.93
C PHE A 25 19.80 11.98 -22.01
N MET A 26 20.22 13.21 -22.28
CA MET A 26 21.21 13.92 -21.45
C MET A 26 20.68 14.16 -20.03
N VAL A 27 19.42 14.57 -19.89
CA VAL A 27 18.78 14.76 -18.57
C VAL A 27 18.60 13.42 -17.85
N TYR A 28 18.17 12.37 -18.56
CA TYR A 28 17.91 11.06 -17.95
C TYR A 28 19.20 10.36 -17.46
N TYR A 29 20.27 10.41 -18.24
CA TYR A 29 21.52 9.72 -17.92
C TYR A 29 22.59 10.62 -17.30
N GLY A 30 22.56 11.93 -17.55
CA GLY A 30 23.59 12.87 -17.11
C GLY A 30 23.26 13.67 -15.89
N SER A 31 21.99 13.65 -15.45
CA SER A 31 21.56 14.35 -14.24
C SER A 31 20.99 13.40 -13.19
N ASN A 32 21.25 13.68 -11.92
CA ASN A 32 20.56 13.04 -10.80
C ASN A 32 19.14 13.61 -10.59
N TRP A 33 18.67 14.43 -11.53
CA TRP A 33 17.33 15.01 -11.46
C TRP A 33 16.28 13.94 -11.78
N ARG A 34 15.61 13.47 -10.73
CA ARG A 34 14.41 12.64 -10.84
C ARG A 34 13.22 13.49 -10.45
N PRO A 35 12.12 13.48 -11.24
CA PRO A 35 10.91 14.17 -10.81
C PRO A 35 10.51 13.66 -9.43
N SER A 36 10.55 14.52 -8.42
CA SER A 36 10.24 14.18 -7.03
C SER A 36 8.74 14.15 -6.72
N GLY A 37 7.88 14.12 -7.73
CA GLY A 37 6.44 14.07 -7.57
C GLY A 37 5.92 12.64 -7.60
N THR A 38 5.69 12.03 -6.44
CA THR A 38 4.85 10.84 -6.33
C THR A 38 3.38 11.28 -6.33
N THR A 39 2.54 10.57 -7.07
CA THR A 39 1.08 10.87 -7.12
C THR A 39 0.31 10.14 -6.03
N ASN A 40 0.96 9.29 -5.26
CA ASN A 40 0.41 8.60 -4.10
C ASN A 40 0.33 9.56 -2.89
N LYS A 41 -0.64 9.32 -2.05
CA LYS A 41 -0.92 10.08 -0.83
C LYS A 41 -0.28 9.45 0.41
N GLY A 42 -0.15 8.13 0.40
CA GLY A 42 0.61 7.39 1.39
C GLY A 42 2.09 7.26 1.04
N ASP A 43 2.88 6.80 2.00
CA ASP A 43 4.30 6.54 1.83
C ASP A 43 4.51 5.22 1.09
N LEU A 44 5.16 5.30 -0.06
CA LEU A 44 5.50 4.12 -0.86
C LEU A 44 6.68 3.39 -0.24
N ILE A 45 6.52 2.10 0.00
CA ILE A 45 7.60 1.21 0.46
C ILE A 45 8.35 0.69 -0.77
N SER A 46 9.56 1.18 -0.97
CA SER A 46 10.36 0.83 -2.16
C SER A 46 11.79 0.41 -1.77
N PRO A 47 12.19 -0.82 -2.12
CA PRO A 47 11.41 -1.86 -2.79
C PRO A 47 10.26 -2.39 -1.92
N ALA A 48 9.18 -2.89 -2.56
CA ALA A 48 8.09 -3.55 -1.84
C ALA A 48 8.61 -4.77 -1.06
N ILE A 49 8.11 -4.99 0.15
CA ILE A 49 8.59 -6.05 1.05
C ILE A 49 7.68 -7.28 0.92
N PRO A 50 8.20 -8.43 0.44
CA PRO A 50 7.42 -9.65 0.40
C PRO A 50 7.13 -10.16 1.82
N LEU A 51 5.85 -10.31 2.15
CA LEU A 51 5.42 -10.88 3.43
C LEU A 51 5.51 -12.41 3.40
N PRO A 52 5.88 -13.06 4.51
CA PRO A 52 5.86 -14.53 4.61
C PRO A 52 4.44 -15.07 4.47
N THR A 53 4.31 -16.30 3.97
CA THR A 53 3.07 -17.07 4.04
C THR A 53 2.93 -17.65 5.43
N VAL A 54 1.89 -17.27 6.14
CA VAL A 54 1.66 -17.68 7.52
C VAL A 54 0.18 -18.00 7.75
N SER A 55 -0.09 -18.97 8.61
CA SER A 55 -1.42 -19.22 9.14
C SER A 55 -1.50 -18.63 10.55
N LEU A 56 -2.51 -17.83 10.81
CA LEU A 56 -2.74 -17.15 12.08
C LEU A 56 -4.08 -17.59 12.67
N ILE A 57 -4.24 -17.46 13.97
CA ILE A 57 -5.52 -17.74 14.63
C ILE A 57 -6.37 -16.46 14.64
N THR A 58 -7.58 -16.57 14.14
CA THR A 58 -8.55 -15.46 14.15
C THR A 58 -9.13 -15.26 15.55
N ALA A 59 -9.78 -14.12 15.79
CA ALA A 59 -10.50 -13.84 17.03
C ALA A 59 -11.64 -14.84 17.30
N GLU A 60 -12.14 -15.49 16.27
CA GLU A 60 -13.15 -16.55 16.34
C GLU A 60 -12.57 -17.94 16.65
N GLY A 61 -11.23 -18.03 16.82
CA GLY A 61 -10.52 -19.27 17.15
C GLY A 61 -10.26 -20.21 15.95
N THR A 62 -10.48 -19.73 14.73
CA THR A 62 -10.22 -20.50 13.51
C THR A 62 -8.86 -20.11 12.91
N ALA A 63 -8.17 -21.08 12.29
CA ALA A 63 -6.95 -20.77 11.57
C ALA A 63 -7.26 -20.09 10.23
N THR A 64 -6.50 -19.05 9.88
CA THR A 64 -6.53 -18.47 8.55
C THR A 64 -5.89 -19.43 7.55
N ASN A 65 -6.24 -19.27 6.27
CA ASN A 65 -5.45 -19.87 5.20
C ASN A 65 -4.04 -19.23 5.21
N GLU A 66 -2.99 -19.99 4.93
CA GLU A 66 -1.61 -19.50 4.81
C GLU A 66 -1.45 -18.37 3.80
N ARG A 67 -2.37 -18.28 2.84
CA ARG A 67 -2.41 -17.25 1.80
C ARG A 67 -3.38 -16.10 2.09
N PHE A 68 -3.82 -15.93 3.35
CA PHE A 68 -4.89 -14.98 3.67
C PHE A 68 -4.55 -13.50 3.38
N LEU A 69 -3.26 -13.13 3.29
CA LEU A 69 -2.79 -11.81 2.82
C LEU A 69 -2.46 -11.82 1.32
N ARG A 70 -2.96 -12.79 0.55
CA ARG A 70 -2.78 -12.92 -0.90
C ARG A 70 -4.13 -13.04 -1.59
N GLU A 71 -4.11 -13.04 -2.92
CA GLU A 71 -5.28 -13.15 -3.80
C GLU A 71 -6.11 -11.86 -3.89
N ASP A 72 -6.38 -11.19 -2.77
CA ASP A 72 -7.02 -9.87 -2.70
C ASP A 72 -6.06 -8.81 -2.19
N TRP A 73 -6.33 -7.57 -2.53
CA TRP A 73 -5.70 -6.44 -1.88
C TRP A 73 -6.07 -6.42 -0.40
N SER A 74 -5.10 -6.16 0.46
CA SER A 74 -5.36 -6.12 1.90
C SER A 74 -5.04 -4.76 2.48
N LEU A 75 -6.03 -4.18 3.18
CA LEU A 75 -5.87 -2.98 3.98
C LEU A 75 -5.65 -3.40 5.43
N VAL A 76 -4.39 -3.34 5.87
CA VAL A 76 -3.92 -3.95 7.12
C VAL A 76 -3.69 -2.87 8.17
N TYR A 77 -4.24 -3.08 9.36
CA TYR A 77 -3.90 -2.32 10.56
C TYR A 77 -3.21 -3.23 11.57
N LEU A 78 -2.14 -2.73 12.21
CA LEU A 78 -1.44 -3.44 13.30
C LEU A 78 -1.64 -2.70 14.61
N GLY A 79 -1.95 -3.44 15.67
CA GLY A 79 -2.14 -2.84 16.99
C GLY A 79 -2.29 -3.85 18.10
N ASN A 80 -2.63 -3.37 19.30
CA ASN A 80 -2.92 -4.22 20.45
C ASN A 80 -4.41 -4.56 20.50
N GLY A 81 -4.74 -5.73 21.05
CA GLY A 81 -6.12 -6.20 21.17
C GLY A 81 -7.04 -5.34 22.07
N ASN A 82 -6.47 -4.51 22.95
CA ASN A 82 -7.24 -3.53 23.74
C ASN A 82 -7.85 -2.39 22.88
N CYS A 83 -7.36 -2.22 21.66
CA CYS A 83 -7.86 -1.28 20.65
C CYS A 83 -8.31 0.08 21.24
N GLU A 84 -7.36 0.83 21.78
CA GLU A 84 -7.58 2.17 22.31
C GLU A 84 -7.95 3.18 21.21
N GLN A 85 -8.08 4.46 21.55
CA GLN A 85 -8.61 5.51 20.69
C GLN A 85 -7.93 5.55 19.29
N VAL A 86 -6.61 5.50 19.23
CA VAL A 86 -5.87 5.51 17.94
C VAL A 86 -6.23 4.32 17.07
N CYS A 87 -6.39 3.13 17.67
CA CYS A 87 -6.83 1.93 16.96
C CYS A 87 -8.26 2.10 16.43
N LYS A 88 -9.19 2.56 17.26
CA LYS A 88 -10.60 2.79 16.87
C LYS A 88 -10.69 3.77 15.70
N GLU A 89 -9.95 4.87 15.77
CA GLU A 89 -9.89 5.88 14.69
C GLU A 89 -9.28 5.33 13.41
N SER A 90 -8.18 4.58 13.51
CA SER A 90 -7.54 3.96 12.34
C SER A 90 -8.44 2.91 11.69
N LEU A 91 -9.10 2.07 12.47
CA LEU A 91 -10.07 1.09 11.96
C LEU A 91 -11.28 1.78 11.31
N LEU A 92 -11.76 2.90 11.89
CA LEU A 92 -12.83 3.70 11.28
C LEU A 92 -12.39 4.27 9.92
N LYS A 93 -11.17 4.80 9.82
CA LYS A 93 -10.60 5.32 8.56
C LYS A 93 -10.49 4.22 7.49
N THR A 94 -10.04 3.02 7.87
CA THR A 94 -10.01 1.89 6.92
C THR A 94 -11.39 1.51 6.44
N ARG A 95 -12.41 1.54 7.33
CA ARG A 95 -13.82 1.28 6.96
C ARG A 95 -14.35 2.34 5.99
N GLN A 96 -14.11 3.62 6.28
CA GLN A 96 -14.55 4.72 5.43
C GLN A 96 -13.92 4.63 4.03
N ALA A 97 -12.60 4.41 3.95
CA ALA A 97 -11.90 4.23 2.69
C ALA A 97 -12.44 3.03 1.89
N PHE A 98 -12.68 1.91 2.57
CA PHE A 98 -13.25 0.70 1.99
C PHE A 98 -14.66 0.95 1.43
N GLN A 99 -15.55 1.60 2.17
CA GLN A 99 -16.92 1.90 1.73
C GLN A 99 -16.97 2.82 0.51
N LEU A 100 -16.00 3.74 0.35
CA LEU A 100 -15.90 4.63 -0.81
C LEU A 100 -15.58 3.87 -2.11
N LEU A 101 -15.07 2.64 -2.05
CA LEU A 101 -14.72 1.84 -3.23
C LEU A 101 -15.94 1.29 -3.97
N GLY A 102 -17.10 1.22 -3.33
CA GLY A 102 -18.34 0.75 -3.94
C GLY A 102 -18.19 -0.68 -4.51
N LYS A 103 -18.33 -0.83 -5.82
CA LYS A 103 -18.24 -2.16 -6.48
C LYS A 103 -16.86 -2.83 -6.36
N ASP A 104 -15.81 -2.07 -6.14
CA ASP A 104 -14.45 -2.59 -6.04
C ASP A 104 -14.12 -3.14 -4.63
N MET A 105 -15.06 -3.03 -3.67
CA MET A 105 -14.91 -3.59 -2.31
C MET A 105 -14.65 -5.09 -2.31
N THR A 106 -15.19 -5.83 -3.29
CA THR A 106 -15.03 -7.29 -3.40
C THR A 106 -13.59 -7.73 -3.66
N ARG A 107 -12.72 -6.80 -4.08
CA ARG A 107 -11.30 -7.01 -4.35
C ARG A 107 -10.40 -6.63 -3.19
N ILE A 108 -10.99 -6.17 -2.08
CA ILE A 108 -10.23 -5.68 -0.92
C ILE A 108 -10.69 -6.38 0.34
N LYS A 109 -9.72 -6.78 1.13
CA LYS A 109 -9.86 -7.38 2.44
C LYS A 109 -9.38 -6.39 3.49
N ARG A 110 -10.15 -6.19 4.58
CA ARG A 110 -9.69 -5.42 5.73
C ARG A 110 -9.20 -6.37 6.81
N VAL A 111 -8.01 -6.11 7.32
CA VAL A 111 -7.33 -7.01 8.27
C VAL A 111 -6.84 -6.23 9.48
N PHE A 112 -7.14 -6.70 10.67
CA PHE A 112 -6.57 -6.26 11.92
C PHE A 112 -5.65 -7.36 12.48
N LEU A 113 -4.35 -7.11 12.41
CA LEU A 113 -3.34 -7.95 13.04
C LEU A 113 -3.09 -7.43 14.45
N TYR A 114 -3.40 -8.25 15.46
CA TYR A 114 -3.36 -7.78 16.85
C TYR A 114 -2.55 -8.70 17.76
N SER A 115 -1.90 -8.08 18.75
CA SER A 115 -1.22 -8.76 19.86
C SER A 115 -2.05 -8.63 21.13
N GLY A 116 -1.99 -9.64 21.99
CA GLY A 116 -2.75 -9.71 23.25
C GLY A 116 -4.21 -10.14 23.05
N ALA A 117 -5.04 -9.89 24.05
CA ALA A 117 -6.46 -10.25 24.03
C ALA A 117 -7.32 -9.07 23.52
N ILE A 118 -8.38 -9.38 22.77
CA ILE A 118 -9.39 -8.38 22.41
C ILE A 118 -10.25 -8.07 23.65
N VAL A 119 -10.22 -6.81 24.08
CA VAL A 119 -10.94 -6.36 25.29
C VAL A 119 -12.39 -6.02 24.98
N GLU A 120 -12.67 -5.41 23.84
CA GLU A 120 -14.01 -5.01 23.41
C GLU A 120 -14.45 -5.76 22.13
N PRO A 121 -14.71 -7.07 22.19
CA PRO A 121 -15.07 -7.83 20.99
C PRO A 121 -16.41 -7.39 20.38
N SER A 122 -17.35 -6.93 21.20
CA SER A 122 -18.65 -6.42 20.74
C SER A 122 -18.49 -5.21 19.84
N TYR A 123 -17.63 -4.26 20.17
CA TYR A 123 -17.33 -3.10 19.33
C TYR A 123 -16.81 -3.54 17.94
N LEU A 124 -15.79 -4.39 17.91
CA LEU A 124 -15.20 -4.86 16.66
C LEU A 124 -16.20 -5.66 15.82
N ASN A 125 -17.03 -6.47 16.44
CA ASN A 125 -18.00 -7.32 15.74
C ASN A 125 -19.21 -6.53 15.22
N THR A 126 -19.60 -5.43 15.89
CA THR A 126 -20.74 -4.60 15.47
C THR A 126 -20.32 -3.55 14.45
N GLU A 127 -19.24 -2.82 14.73
CA GLU A 127 -18.82 -1.71 13.88
C GLU A 127 -17.95 -2.14 12.70
N HIS A 128 -17.30 -3.31 12.77
CA HIS A 128 -16.34 -3.78 11.77
C HIS A 128 -16.61 -5.25 11.37
N VAL A 129 -17.83 -5.53 10.90
CA VAL A 129 -18.32 -6.88 10.57
C VAL A 129 -17.47 -7.57 9.49
N ASP A 130 -16.93 -6.78 8.54
CA ASP A 130 -16.10 -7.23 7.41
C ASP A 130 -14.61 -7.37 7.76
N LEU A 131 -14.23 -7.03 9.02
CA LEU A 131 -12.84 -7.01 9.45
C LEU A 131 -12.35 -8.42 9.85
N VAL A 132 -11.35 -8.93 9.15
CA VAL A 132 -10.63 -10.13 9.58
C VAL A 132 -9.72 -9.75 10.75
N LYS A 133 -9.90 -10.37 11.90
CA LYS A 133 -9.11 -10.14 13.12
C LYS A 133 -8.22 -11.35 13.36
N ALA A 134 -6.89 -11.21 13.24
CA ALA A 134 -5.94 -12.30 13.40
C ALA A 134 -4.89 -11.97 14.45
N ASN A 135 -4.69 -12.91 15.38
CA ASN A 135 -3.69 -12.79 16.46
C ASN A 135 -2.29 -13.07 15.91
N ILE A 136 -1.31 -12.29 16.37
CA ILE A 136 0.09 -12.39 15.95
C ILE A 136 1.06 -12.75 17.09
N ASP A 137 0.56 -13.30 18.19
CA ASP A 137 1.41 -13.64 19.35
C ASP A 137 2.20 -14.93 19.17
N ASP A 138 1.78 -15.79 18.24
CA ASP A 138 2.50 -17.02 17.93
C ASP A 138 3.77 -16.78 17.09
N VAL A 139 4.56 -17.82 16.86
CA VAL A 139 5.82 -17.75 16.10
C VAL A 139 5.59 -17.25 14.68
N SER A 140 4.50 -17.69 14.03
CA SER A 140 4.13 -17.29 12.67
C SER A 140 3.75 -15.81 12.61
N GLY A 141 2.99 -15.34 13.57
CA GLY A 141 2.61 -13.94 13.71
C GLY A 141 3.80 -13.02 13.98
N GLN A 142 4.73 -13.45 14.82
CA GLN A 142 5.96 -12.70 15.09
C GLN A 142 6.87 -12.63 13.85
N GLN A 143 6.94 -13.70 13.07
CA GLN A 143 7.66 -13.71 11.79
C GLN A 143 7.03 -12.73 10.79
N LEU A 144 5.69 -12.69 10.72
CA LEU A 144 4.97 -11.72 9.90
C LEU A 144 5.22 -10.28 10.38
N LEU A 145 5.11 -10.03 11.68
CA LEU A 145 5.32 -8.72 12.30
C LEU A 145 6.73 -8.17 12.01
N ALA A 146 7.76 -9.02 12.03
CA ALA A 146 9.14 -8.62 11.73
C ALA A 146 9.35 -8.10 10.31
N SER A 147 8.41 -8.37 9.38
CA SER A 147 8.47 -7.86 8.00
C SER A 147 7.92 -6.44 7.85
N PHE A 148 7.23 -5.92 8.85
CA PHE A 148 6.73 -4.54 8.82
C PHE A 148 7.81 -3.55 9.25
N PRO A 149 7.93 -2.40 8.56
CA PRO A 149 8.92 -1.38 8.93
C PRO A 149 8.68 -0.87 10.35
N SER A 150 9.66 -1.03 11.20
CA SER A 150 9.67 -0.45 12.56
C SER A 150 10.60 0.75 12.61
N SER A 151 10.22 1.78 13.35
CA SER A 151 11.13 2.87 13.67
C SER A 151 11.83 2.59 15.01
N THR A 152 13.04 3.10 15.19
CA THR A 152 13.74 3.05 16.47
C THR A 152 13.04 3.83 17.58
N ILE A 153 12.11 4.72 17.21
CA ILE A 153 11.41 5.61 18.13
C ILE A 153 10.09 4.98 18.61
N GLN A 154 9.42 4.18 17.76
CA GLN A 154 8.10 3.65 18.08
C GLN A 154 7.93 2.22 17.55
N PRO A 155 7.54 1.26 18.41
CA PRO A 155 7.22 -0.11 17.99
C PRO A 155 6.05 -0.12 16.99
N VAL A 156 6.08 -1.05 16.03
CA VAL A 156 5.08 -1.17 14.95
C VAL A 156 3.65 -1.20 15.47
N LEU A 157 3.40 -1.93 16.56
CA LEU A 157 2.06 -2.06 17.17
C LEU A 157 1.55 -0.79 17.85
N GLN A 158 2.43 0.17 18.14
CA GLN A 158 2.08 1.44 18.76
C GLN A 158 2.04 2.58 17.74
N ALA A 159 2.57 2.36 16.53
CA ALA A 159 2.66 3.38 15.49
C ALA A 159 1.29 3.79 14.92
N GLY A 160 0.26 2.96 15.08
CA GLY A 160 -1.09 3.25 14.60
C GLY A 160 -1.21 3.32 13.08
N LYS A 161 -0.18 2.89 12.35
CA LYS A 161 -0.13 2.97 10.89
C LYS A 161 -1.07 1.98 10.20
N ILE A 162 -1.54 2.40 9.04
CA ILE A 162 -2.33 1.56 8.13
C ILE A 162 -1.44 1.19 6.94
N TYR A 163 -1.54 -0.05 6.47
CA TYR A 163 -0.71 -0.58 5.40
C TYR A 163 -1.55 -1.13 4.24
N ILE A 164 -1.00 -1.09 3.03
CA ILE A 164 -1.56 -1.78 1.86
C ILE A 164 -0.62 -2.92 1.48
N VAL A 165 -1.22 -4.12 1.33
CA VAL A 165 -0.58 -5.33 0.83
C VAL A 165 -1.24 -5.70 -0.49
N ASP A 166 -0.44 -6.03 -1.52
CA ASP A 166 -0.92 -6.42 -2.83
C ASP A 166 -1.39 -7.90 -2.88
N PRO A 167 -2.09 -8.34 -3.94
CA PRO A 167 -2.55 -9.72 -4.08
C PRO A 167 -1.43 -10.77 -4.18
N LEU A 168 -0.19 -10.36 -4.38
CA LEU A 168 0.99 -11.24 -4.35
C LEU A 168 1.57 -11.38 -2.94
N GLY A 169 1.09 -10.57 -1.98
CA GLY A 169 1.55 -10.54 -0.60
C GLY A 169 2.75 -9.62 -0.38
N ASN A 170 2.91 -8.59 -1.18
CA ASN A 170 3.94 -7.58 -0.96
C ASN A 170 3.37 -6.38 -0.20
N LEU A 171 4.08 -5.94 0.82
CA LEU A 171 3.80 -4.72 1.55
C LEU A 171 4.27 -3.53 0.71
N MET A 172 3.33 -2.70 0.26
CA MET A 172 3.59 -1.67 -0.74
C MET A 172 3.52 -0.24 -0.22
N MET A 173 2.61 0.04 0.71
CA MET A 173 2.37 1.42 1.18
C MET A 173 2.05 1.44 2.66
N SER A 174 2.33 2.58 3.29
CA SER A 174 1.91 2.89 4.65
C SER A 174 1.30 4.28 4.75
N TYR A 175 0.46 4.46 5.77
CA TYR A 175 -0.19 5.72 6.11
C TYR A 175 -0.03 6.01 7.59
N GLU A 176 0.18 7.27 7.91
CA GLU A 176 0.21 7.73 9.30
C GLU A 176 -1.20 7.71 9.92
N PRO A 177 -1.31 7.65 11.26
CA PRO A 177 -2.62 7.57 11.94
C PRO A 177 -3.56 8.74 11.66
N ASP A 178 -3.03 9.91 11.32
CA ASP A 178 -3.79 11.14 11.03
C ASP A 178 -4.28 11.26 9.58
N VAL A 179 -3.99 10.25 8.73
CA VAL A 179 -4.38 10.25 7.31
C VAL A 179 -5.88 10.48 7.10
N ASP A 180 -6.23 11.28 6.08
CA ASP A 180 -7.61 11.37 5.59
C ASP A 180 -8.00 10.04 4.88
N PRO A 181 -9.12 9.40 5.23
CA PRO A 181 -9.61 8.19 4.57
C PRO A 181 -9.73 8.31 3.04
N ARG A 182 -10.00 9.52 2.53
CA ARG A 182 -10.05 9.81 1.09
C ARG A 182 -8.71 9.58 0.41
N HIS A 183 -7.60 9.81 1.09
CA HIS A 183 -6.26 9.56 0.55
C HIS A 183 -6.02 8.06 0.37
N ILE A 184 -6.39 7.24 1.36
CA ILE A 184 -6.33 5.77 1.26
C ILE A 184 -7.20 5.30 0.08
N TYR A 185 -8.44 5.82 -0.01
CA TYR A 185 -9.34 5.50 -1.13
C TYR A 185 -8.74 5.86 -2.50
N GLN A 186 -8.15 7.06 -2.65
CA GLN A 186 -7.57 7.52 -3.93
C GLN A 186 -6.44 6.61 -4.39
N ASP A 187 -5.56 6.22 -3.47
CA ASP A 187 -4.44 5.32 -3.78
C ASP A 187 -4.93 3.91 -4.10
N LEU A 188 -5.85 3.34 -3.30
CA LEU A 188 -6.48 2.05 -3.58
C LEU A 188 -7.18 2.04 -4.93
N LYS A 189 -7.97 3.08 -5.23
CA LYS A 189 -8.66 3.20 -6.51
C LYS A 189 -7.70 3.21 -7.70
N LYS A 190 -6.58 3.90 -7.55
CA LYS A 190 -5.51 3.93 -8.56
C LYS A 190 -4.85 2.56 -8.73
N LEU A 191 -4.50 1.90 -7.62
CA LEU A 191 -3.92 0.56 -7.63
C LEU A 191 -4.85 -0.46 -8.28
N LEU A 192 -6.14 -0.46 -7.93
CA LEU A 192 -7.15 -1.34 -8.52
C LEU A 192 -7.37 -1.11 -10.01
N ASN A 193 -7.28 0.13 -10.48
CA ASN A 193 -7.40 0.46 -11.90
C ASN A 193 -6.18 0.02 -12.72
N LEU A 194 -5.01 -0.01 -12.11
CA LEU A 194 -3.75 -0.43 -12.75
C LEU A 194 -3.53 -1.94 -12.66
N SER A 195 -4.13 -2.59 -11.66
CA SER A 195 -3.99 -4.03 -11.42
C SER A 195 -5.18 -4.79 -12.00
N HIS A 196 -4.87 -5.85 -12.76
CA HIS A 196 -5.87 -6.82 -13.25
C HIS A 196 -5.97 -8.07 -12.37
N ILE A 197 -5.24 -8.11 -11.24
CA ILE A 197 -5.24 -9.21 -10.25
C ILE A 197 -5.87 -8.74 -8.94
N GLY A 198 -6.51 -9.68 -8.23
CA GLY A 198 -7.24 -9.42 -6.99
C GLY A 198 -8.69 -9.11 -7.20
#